data_5338af3034d2e94e4d9185e4b8fb8c54
#
_entry.id   5338af3034d2e94e4d9185e4b8fb8c54
#
_cell.length_a   1.000
_cell.length_b   1.000
_cell.length_c   1.000
_cell.angle_alpha   90.00
_cell.angle_beta   90.00
_cell.angle_gamma   90.00
#
_symmetry.space_group_name_H-M   'P 1'
#
loop_
_entity.id
_entity.type
_entity.pdbx_description
1 polymer ?
#
loop_
_entity_poly.entity_id
_entity_poly.type
_entity_poly.pdbx_seq_one_letter_code
_entity_poly.pdbx_strand_id
1 'polypeptide(L)'
;STLAQYESSIPSVTVDGVYGSGTAAAVRAFQRLYGLTVDGIVGRTTWTELYDQFRSIQSDNGTPNAYPGTALRQGSSGQNVRLVQFWLKIARTVYSSLNNVTVDGIFGSSTAAAVRRFQTYFGLTSDGVVGRTTWNKLYEVYNDIANRLLSPSLRPGEYPGVLRNGSTGTAVRELQFYLYLM
;
A
#
# COMPACT_ATOMS: atom_id res chain seq x y z
N SER A 1 -9.05 -2.30 13.91
CA SER A 1 -8.78 -3.67 13.49
C SER A 1 -9.43 -4.11 12.17
N THR A 2 -9.88 -3.19 11.33
CA THR A 2 -10.62 -3.48 10.09
C THR A 2 -9.69 -3.94 8.96
N LEU A 3 -8.47 -3.42 8.87
CA LEU A 3 -7.51 -3.73 7.80
C LEU A 3 -7.03 -5.19 7.80
N ALA A 4 -6.77 -5.79 8.95
CA ALA A 4 -6.31 -7.18 9.03
C ALA A 4 -7.36 -8.21 8.57
N GLN A 5 -8.65 -7.85 8.61
CA GLN A 5 -9.74 -8.68 8.09
C GLN A 5 -9.87 -8.59 6.56
N TYR A 6 -9.44 -7.49 5.95
CA TYR A 6 -9.54 -7.26 4.51
C TYR A 6 -8.37 -7.85 3.72
N GLU A 7 -7.16 -7.91 4.29
CA GLU A 7 -5.96 -8.41 3.62
C GLU A 7 -6.03 -9.88 3.18
N SER A 8 -6.89 -10.69 3.80
CA SER A 8 -7.01 -12.12 3.47
C SER A 8 -8.00 -12.43 2.35
N SER A 9 -8.83 -11.47 1.96
CA SER A 9 -9.93 -11.69 1.01
C SER A 9 -9.67 -11.18 -0.40
N ILE A 10 -8.76 -10.23 -0.57
CA ILE A 10 -8.38 -9.69 -1.88
C ILE A 10 -7.05 -10.30 -2.33
N PRO A 11 -7.01 -11.00 -3.47
CA PRO A 11 -5.77 -11.55 -4.00
C PRO A 11 -4.72 -10.44 -4.24
N SER A 12 -3.47 -10.75 -3.92
CA SER A 12 -2.36 -9.82 -4.18
C SER A 12 -2.24 -9.51 -5.68
N VAL A 13 -2.05 -8.24 -6.00
CA VAL A 13 -1.88 -7.77 -7.38
C VAL A 13 -0.48 -7.19 -7.57
N THR A 14 0.04 -7.31 -8.79
CA THR A 14 1.26 -6.61 -9.21
C THR A 14 0.89 -5.24 -9.76
N VAL A 15 1.62 -4.20 -9.35
CA VAL A 15 1.40 -2.83 -9.84
C VAL A 15 2.25 -2.63 -11.10
N ASP A 16 1.81 -3.18 -12.21
CA ASP A 16 2.52 -3.19 -13.50
C ASP A 16 1.85 -2.34 -14.60
N GLY A 17 0.61 -1.89 -14.36
CA GLY A 17 -0.18 -1.13 -15.32
C GLY A 17 -0.82 -1.99 -16.41
N VAL A 18 -0.90 -3.31 -16.22
CA VAL A 18 -1.56 -4.25 -17.14
C VAL A 18 -2.73 -4.92 -16.44
N TYR A 19 -3.94 -4.69 -16.92
CA TYR A 19 -5.14 -5.31 -16.37
C TYR A 19 -5.27 -6.74 -16.91
N GLY A 20 -4.64 -7.67 -16.23
CA GLY A 20 -4.70 -9.09 -16.53
C GLY A 20 -5.73 -9.84 -15.67
N SER A 21 -5.71 -11.17 -15.74
CA SER A 21 -6.58 -12.06 -14.97
C SER A 21 -6.41 -11.89 -13.44
N GLY A 22 -5.19 -11.63 -12.97
CA GLY A 22 -4.91 -11.37 -11.55
C GLY A 22 -5.59 -10.09 -11.07
N THR A 23 -5.50 -9.01 -11.82
CA THR A 23 -6.19 -7.75 -11.52
C THR A 23 -7.71 -7.95 -11.55
N ALA A 24 -8.24 -8.67 -12.55
CA ALA A 24 -9.66 -8.99 -12.62
C ALA A 24 -10.16 -9.79 -11.41
N ALA A 25 -9.37 -10.77 -10.95
CA ALA A 25 -9.70 -11.57 -9.76
C ALA A 25 -9.74 -10.69 -8.50
N ALA A 26 -8.77 -9.81 -8.33
CA ALA A 26 -8.73 -8.87 -7.20
C ALA A 26 -9.90 -7.88 -7.23
N VAL A 27 -10.25 -7.36 -8.40
CA VAL A 27 -11.43 -6.48 -8.58
C VAL A 27 -12.71 -7.22 -8.21
N ARG A 28 -12.91 -8.46 -8.64
CA ARG A 28 -14.08 -9.26 -8.24
C ARG A 28 -14.13 -9.52 -6.74
N ALA A 29 -12.99 -9.79 -6.12
CA ALA A 29 -12.92 -9.96 -4.67
C ALA A 29 -13.30 -8.67 -3.94
N PHE A 30 -12.77 -7.52 -4.39
CA PHE A 30 -13.15 -6.21 -3.89
C PHE A 30 -14.64 -5.94 -4.05
N GLN A 31 -15.18 -6.13 -5.25
CA GLN A 31 -16.61 -5.94 -5.54
C GLN A 31 -17.50 -6.80 -4.62
N ARG A 32 -17.10 -8.05 -4.38
CA ARG A 32 -17.83 -8.95 -3.47
C ARG A 32 -17.78 -8.45 -2.03
N LEU A 33 -16.62 -7.98 -1.60
CA LEU A 33 -16.40 -7.49 -0.23
C LEU A 33 -17.27 -6.26 0.08
N TYR A 34 -17.42 -5.37 -0.89
CA TYR A 34 -18.16 -4.12 -0.75
C TYR A 34 -19.59 -4.17 -1.31
N GLY A 35 -20.10 -5.36 -1.64
CA GLY A 35 -21.48 -5.54 -2.11
C GLY A 35 -21.78 -4.89 -3.46
N LEU A 36 -20.78 -4.74 -4.31
CA LEU A 36 -20.92 -4.22 -5.66
C LEU A 36 -21.24 -5.32 -6.67
N THR A 37 -21.62 -4.95 -7.89
CA THR A 37 -21.77 -5.91 -8.98
C THR A 37 -20.43 -6.61 -9.26
N VAL A 38 -20.41 -7.94 -9.14
CA VAL A 38 -19.19 -8.76 -9.24
C VAL A 38 -18.98 -9.17 -10.71
N ASP A 39 -18.46 -8.25 -11.51
CA ASP A 39 -18.21 -8.47 -12.95
C ASP A 39 -16.72 -8.42 -13.35
N GLY A 40 -15.86 -7.96 -12.43
CA GLY A 40 -14.44 -7.76 -12.69
C GLY A 40 -14.18 -6.57 -13.61
N ILE A 41 -15.12 -5.63 -13.68
CA ILE A 41 -15.02 -4.40 -14.47
C ILE A 41 -15.06 -3.21 -13.52
N VAL A 42 -14.10 -2.32 -13.65
CA VAL A 42 -14.06 -1.10 -12.84
C VAL A 42 -14.82 0.01 -13.57
N GLY A 43 -16.11 0.07 -13.27
CA GLY A 43 -16.95 1.21 -13.63
C GLY A 43 -16.85 2.33 -12.59
N ARG A 44 -17.63 3.39 -12.78
CA ARG A 44 -17.62 4.57 -11.88
C ARG A 44 -17.86 4.18 -10.41
N THR A 45 -18.83 3.33 -10.14
CA THR A 45 -19.17 2.90 -8.78
C THR A 45 -18.03 2.16 -8.11
N THR A 46 -17.42 1.19 -8.80
CA THR A 46 -16.27 0.44 -8.29
C THR A 46 -15.06 1.36 -8.08
N TRP A 47 -14.80 2.29 -9.00
CA TRP A 47 -13.70 3.24 -8.87
C TRP A 47 -13.88 4.16 -7.65
N THR A 48 -15.09 4.71 -7.47
CA THR A 48 -15.40 5.59 -6.35
C THR A 48 -15.20 4.87 -5.02
N GLU A 49 -15.71 3.64 -4.89
CA GLU A 49 -15.54 2.84 -3.69
C GLU A 49 -14.07 2.52 -3.40
N LEU A 50 -13.30 2.12 -4.42
CA LEU A 50 -11.85 1.90 -4.30
C LEU A 50 -11.12 3.15 -3.77
N TYR A 51 -11.44 4.30 -4.33
CA TYR A 51 -10.82 5.56 -3.94
C TYR A 51 -11.22 5.99 -2.53
N ASP A 52 -12.49 5.81 -2.15
CA ASP A 52 -12.96 6.12 -0.79
C ASP A 52 -12.30 5.22 0.25
N GLN A 53 -12.13 3.94 -0.04
CA GLN A 53 -11.40 3.03 0.83
C GLN A 53 -9.92 3.39 0.92
N PHE A 54 -9.28 3.74 -0.18
CA PHE A 54 -7.90 4.21 -0.19
C PHE A 54 -7.74 5.48 0.67
N ARG A 55 -8.64 6.44 0.56
CA ARG A 55 -8.64 7.65 1.40
C ARG A 55 -8.83 7.32 2.87
N SER A 56 -9.70 6.39 3.19
CA SER A 56 -9.89 5.91 4.57
C SER A 56 -8.61 5.31 5.12
N ILE A 57 -7.95 4.45 4.36
CA ILE A 57 -6.65 3.87 4.73
C ILE A 57 -5.60 4.96 4.95
N GLN A 58 -5.54 5.95 4.07
CA GLN A 58 -4.63 7.08 4.23
C GLN A 58 -4.95 7.90 5.48
N SER A 59 -6.22 8.16 5.78
CA SER A 59 -6.60 8.92 6.97
C SER A 59 -6.32 8.16 8.26
N ASP A 60 -6.52 6.85 8.26
CA ASP A 60 -6.27 5.99 9.42
C ASP A 60 -4.78 5.78 9.70
N ASN A 61 -3.98 5.73 8.63
CA ASN A 61 -2.52 5.60 8.70
C ASN A 61 -1.81 6.95 8.44
N GLY A 62 -2.61 8.02 8.33
CA GLY A 62 -2.25 9.23 7.70
C GLY A 62 -1.28 10.09 8.41
N THR A 63 -0.60 10.81 7.84
CA THR A 63 0.35 11.90 8.01
C THR A 63 0.82 12.26 9.41
N PRO A 64 1.35 11.40 10.25
CA PRO A 64 2.28 11.89 11.26
C PRO A 64 3.66 11.97 10.61
N ASN A 65 3.97 13.13 10.12
CA ASN A 65 5.30 13.44 9.58
C ASN A 65 6.37 13.44 10.67
N ALA A 66 5.95 13.46 11.92
CA ALA A 66 6.85 13.56 13.05
C ALA A 66 7.23 12.18 13.60
N TYR A 67 8.52 11.95 13.77
CA TYR A 67 9.04 10.82 14.51
C TYR A 67 8.44 10.79 15.93
N PRO A 68 7.92 9.63 16.40
CA PRO A 68 7.18 9.56 17.66
C PRO A 68 8.03 9.72 18.93
N GLY A 69 9.33 9.95 18.78
CA GLY A 69 10.25 10.15 19.92
C GLY A 69 10.83 8.86 20.51
N THR A 70 10.24 7.72 20.19
CA THR A 70 10.69 6.40 20.68
C THR A 70 10.99 5.49 19.50
N ALA A 71 12.14 4.82 19.54
CA ALA A 71 12.53 3.86 18.49
C ALA A 71 11.64 2.62 18.53
N LEU A 72 11.23 2.18 17.35
CA LEU A 72 10.44 0.96 17.16
C LEU A 72 11.38 -0.21 16.80
N ARG A 73 11.16 -1.34 17.45
CA ARG A 73 11.98 -2.55 17.30
C ARG A 73 11.14 -3.79 17.53
N GLN A 74 11.72 -4.95 17.34
CA GLN A 74 11.04 -6.22 17.65
C GLN A 74 10.48 -6.20 19.08
N GLY A 75 9.20 -6.51 19.21
CA GLY A 75 8.43 -6.40 20.44
C GLY A 75 7.58 -5.11 20.55
N SER A 76 7.83 -4.09 19.73
CA SER A 76 6.98 -2.91 19.66
C SER A 76 5.64 -3.24 19.00
N SER A 77 4.58 -2.53 19.38
CA SER A 77 3.25 -2.69 18.77
C SER A 77 2.49 -1.36 18.73
N GLY A 78 1.41 -1.34 17.95
CA GLY A 78 0.51 -0.20 17.88
C GLY A 78 0.56 0.56 16.55
N GLN A 79 -0.03 1.77 16.55
CA GLN A 79 -0.25 2.55 15.33
C GLN A 79 1.05 2.96 14.63
N ASN A 80 2.09 3.31 15.37
CA ASN A 80 3.38 3.69 14.77
C ASN A 80 4.07 2.51 14.07
N VAL A 81 3.90 1.30 14.59
CA VAL A 81 4.38 0.06 13.92
C VAL A 81 3.59 -0.17 12.64
N ARG A 82 2.28 0.01 12.69
CA ARG A 82 1.40 -0.11 11.51
C ARG A 82 1.80 0.86 10.41
N LEU A 83 2.14 2.10 10.75
CA LEU A 83 2.66 3.09 9.79
C LEU A 83 3.95 2.63 9.11
N VAL A 84 4.92 2.16 9.90
CA VAL A 84 6.19 1.63 9.37
C VAL A 84 5.95 0.47 8.40
N GLN A 85 5.10 -0.47 8.79
CA GLN A 85 4.73 -1.62 7.96
C GLN A 85 4.04 -1.17 6.66
N PHE A 86 3.14 -0.20 6.75
CA PHE A 86 2.46 0.38 5.61
C PHE A 86 3.45 1.04 4.63
N TRP A 87 4.37 1.86 5.13
CA TRP A 87 5.39 2.50 4.29
C TRP A 87 6.34 1.50 3.64
N LEU A 88 6.72 0.44 4.35
CA LEU A 88 7.52 -0.67 3.80
C LEU A 88 6.77 -1.40 2.68
N LYS A 89 5.47 -1.66 2.87
CA LYS A 89 4.61 -2.31 1.88
C LYS A 89 4.54 -1.47 0.60
N ILE A 90 4.36 -0.15 0.73
CA ILE A 90 4.36 0.77 -0.41
C ILE A 90 5.74 0.85 -1.07
N ALA A 91 6.82 0.96 -0.31
CA ALA A 91 8.17 0.99 -0.86
C ALA A 91 8.45 -0.22 -1.75
N ARG A 92 7.95 -1.41 -1.37
CA ARG A 92 8.11 -2.64 -2.14
C ARG A 92 7.44 -2.58 -3.52
N THR A 93 6.42 -1.76 -3.73
CA THR A 93 5.78 -1.61 -5.05
C THR A 93 6.75 -1.09 -6.12
N VAL A 94 7.75 -0.32 -5.71
CA VAL A 94 8.79 0.24 -6.58
C VAL A 94 10.11 -0.53 -6.44
N TYR A 95 10.46 -0.89 -5.21
CA TYR A 95 11.71 -1.57 -4.88
C TYR A 95 11.44 -3.04 -4.58
N SER A 96 11.27 -3.84 -5.63
CA SER A 96 10.87 -5.26 -5.55
C SER A 96 11.82 -6.16 -4.73
N SER A 97 13.05 -5.72 -4.51
CA SER A 97 14.03 -6.42 -3.66
C SER A 97 13.76 -6.28 -2.16
N LEU A 98 12.84 -5.39 -1.76
CA LEU A 98 12.44 -5.26 -0.36
C LEU A 98 11.53 -6.43 0.06
N ASN A 99 11.60 -6.77 1.35
CA ASN A 99 10.77 -7.84 1.90
C ASN A 99 9.29 -7.43 1.94
N ASN A 100 8.41 -8.42 1.77
CA ASN A 100 7.00 -8.21 2.03
C ASN A 100 6.74 -8.15 3.54
N VAL A 101 5.77 -7.34 3.94
CA VAL A 101 5.34 -7.22 5.35
C VAL A 101 3.82 -7.22 5.44
N THR A 102 3.30 -7.75 6.54
CA THR A 102 1.90 -7.62 6.91
C THR A 102 1.72 -6.37 7.74
N VAL A 103 0.66 -5.60 7.47
CA VAL A 103 0.32 -4.38 8.22
C VAL A 103 -0.61 -4.75 9.38
N ASP A 104 -0.04 -5.35 10.42
CA ASP A 104 -0.78 -5.84 11.61
C ASP A 104 -0.56 -5.00 12.88
N GLY A 105 0.42 -4.09 12.85
CA GLY A 105 0.79 -3.28 14.01
C GLY A 105 1.64 -4.02 15.03
N ILE A 106 2.21 -5.18 14.68
CA ILE A 106 3.09 -5.97 15.54
C ILE A 106 4.49 -6.02 14.92
N PHE A 107 5.47 -5.47 15.59
CA PHE A 107 6.85 -5.49 15.13
C PHE A 107 7.50 -6.84 15.47
N GLY A 108 7.25 -7.83 14.64
CA GLY A 108 7.82 -9.16 14.77
C GLY A 108 9.17 -9.30 14.03
N SER A 109 9.67 -10.53 13.94
CA SER A 109 10.92 -10.83 13.24
C SER A 109 10.88 -10.52 11.75
N SER A 110 9.73 -10.71 11.11
CA SER A 110 9.52 -10.37 9.68
C SER A 110 9.59 -8.86 9.44
N THR A 111 8.99 -8.05 10.32
CA THR A 111 9.10 -6.59 10.25
C THR A 111 10.54 -6.13 10.47
N ALA A 112 11.23 -6.72 11.46
CA ALA A 112 12.64 -6.42 11.72
C ALA A 112 13.53 -6.75 10.50
N ALA A 113 13.30 -7.89 9.85
CA ALA A 113 14.01 -8.28 8.63
C ALA A 113 13.74 -7.31 7.46
N ALA A 114 12.50 -6.89 7.31
CA ALA A 114 12.12 -5.91 6.28
C ALA A 114 12.76 -4.55 6.53
N VAL A 115 12.81 -4.10 7.77
CA VAL A 115 13.49 -2.86 8.16
C VAL A 115 14.98 -2.94 7.86
N ARG A 116 15.67 -4.04 8.23
CA ARG A 116 17.09 -4.23 7.88
C ARG A 116 17.32 -4.18 6.38
N ARG A 117 16.47 -4.84 5.61
CA ARG A 117 16.57 -4.83 4.14
C ARG A 117 16.40 -3.43 3.58
N PHE A 118 15.43 -2.67 4.07
CA PHE A 118 15.22 -1.28 3.72
C PHE A 118 16.44 -0.41 4.08
N GLN A 119 16.95 -0.55 5.29
CA GLN A 119 18.14 0.18 5.76
C GLN A 119 19.35 -0.12 4.87
N THR A 120 19.61 -1.37 4.55
CA THR A 120 20.70 -1.76 3.65
C THR A 120 20.51 -1.16 2.27
N TYR A 121 19.29 -1.21 1.71
CA TYR A 121 19.00 -0.70 0.38
C TYR A 121 19.25 0.80 0.27
N PHE A 122 18.88 1.56 1.29
CA PHE A 122 19.03 3.02 1.32
C PHE A 122 20.30 3.52 2.03
N GLY A 123 21.26 2.64 2.31
CA GLY A 123 22.56 3.01 2.89
C GLY A 123 22.49 3.49 4.34
N LEU A 124 21.50 3.04 5.11
CA LEU A 124 21.37 3.32 6.53
C LEU A 124 22.02 2.22 7.37
N THR A 125 22.22 2.48 8.67
CA THR A 125 22.66 1.46 9.63
C THR A 125 21.63 0.34 9.69
N SER A 126 22.02 -0.88 9.31
CA SER A 126 21.13 -2.04 9.19
C SER A 126 20.99 -2.78 10.53
N ASP A 127 20.35 -2.15 11.48
CA ASP A 127 20.14 -2.67 12.84
C ASP A 127 18.74 -3.26 13.08
N GLY A 128 17.82 -3.04 12.17
CA GLY A 128 16.41 -3.48 12.29
C GLY A 128 15.60 -2.64 13.26
N VAL A 129 16.12 -1.48 13.67
CA VAL A 129 15.48 -0.54 14.58
C VAL A 129 15.06 0.71 13.81
N VAL A 130 13.83 1.12 13.98
CA VAL A 130 13.31 2.35 13.37
C VAL A 130 13.50 3.50 14.35
N GLY A 131 14.69 4.10 14.29
CA GLY A 131 14.97 5.37 14.94
C GLY A 131 14.55 6.54 14.03
N ARG A 132 14.89 7.76 14.45
CA ARG A 132 14.53 8.98 13.71
C ARG A 132 14.98 8.96 12.24
N THR A 133 16.21 8.55 11.97
CA THR A 133 16.76 8.52 10.61
C THR A 133 16.00 7.54 9.70
N THR A 134 15.75 6.33 10.18
CA THR A 134 15.00 5.31 9.43
C THR A 134 13.55 5.71 9.25
N TRP A 135 12.91 6.27 10.29
CA TRP A 135 11.54 6.81 10.22
C TRP A 135 11.40 7.86 9.13
N ASN A 136 12.28 8.86 9.14
CA ASN A 136 12.24 9.95 8.17
C ASN A 136 12.47 9.45 6.73
N LYS A 137 13.38 8.47 6.56
CA LYS A 137 13.65 7.88 5.24
C LYS A 137 12.48 7.04 4.74
N LEU A 138 11.84 6.27 5.60
CA LEU A 138 10.63 5.52 5.26
C LEU A 138 9.51 6.44 4.80
N TYR A 139 9.27 7.52 5.55
CA TYR A 139 8.27 8.52 5.19
C TYR A 139 8.60 9.23 3.88
N GLU A 140 9.85 9.64 3.68
CA GLU A 140 10.32 10.27 2.43
C GLU A 140 10.05 9.37 1.22
N VAL A 141 10.44 8.09 1.32
CA VAL A 141 10.24 7.11 0.24
C VAL A 141 8.75 6.88 -0.02
N TYR A 142 7.95 6.72 1.02
CA TYR A 142 6.50 6.61 0.92
C TYR A 142 5.89 7.82 0.19
N ASN A 143 6.22 9.02 0.64
CA ASN A 143 5.67 10.26 0.10
C ASN A 143 6.06 10.47 -1.37
N ASP A 144 7.30 10.14 -1.73
CA ASP A 144 7.79 10.23 -3.11
C ASP A 144 7.04 9.24 -4.04
N ILE A 145 6.84 8.01 -3.59
CA ILE A 145 6.08 6.99 -4.33
C ILE A 145 4.62 7.39 -4.46
N ALA A 146 3.97 7.80 -3.38
CA ALA A 146 2.58 8.22 -3.40
C ALA A 146 2.36 9.39 -4.37
N ASN A 147 3.24 10.39 -4.34
CA ASN A 147 3.17 11.53 -5.26
C ASN A 147 3.38 11.11 -6.73
N ARG A 148 4.26 10.17 -7.01
CA ARG A 148 4.51 9.68 -8.39
C ARG A 148 3.39 8.81 -8.92
N LEU A 149 2.82 7.96 -8.09
CA LEU A 149 1.74 7.04 -8.49
C LEU A 149 0.40 7.75 -8.64
N LEU A 150 0.18 8.80 -7.85
CA LEU A 150 -1.03 9.61 -7.86
C LEU A 150 -0.93 10.84 -8.78
N SER A 151 0.17 11.03 -9.53
CA SER A 151 0.47 12.20 -10.35
C SER A 151 0.61 11.87 -11.83
N PRO A 152 0.52 12.83 -12.75
CA PRO A 152 -0.18 14.10 -12.83
C PRO A 152 -1.20 14.19 -13.97
N SER A 153 -1.60 13.12 -14.63
CA SER A 153 -2.56 13.14 -15.74
C SER A 153 -4.00 12.93 -15.30
N LEU A 154 -4.20 12.40 -14.10
CA LEU A 154 -5.52 12.25 -13.47
C LEU A 154 -5.46 12.94 -12.11
N ARG A 155 -6.46 13.76 -11.81
CA ARG A 155 -6.66 14.23 -10.44
C ARG A 155 -6.89 13.00 -9.56
N PRO A 156 -6.28 12.91 -8.37
CA PRO A 156 -6.53 11.79 -7.48
C PRO A 156 -8.04 11.54 -7.31
N GLY A 157 -8.47 10.31 -7.58
CA GLY A 157 -9.88 9.92 -7.51
C GLY A 157 -10.73 10.28 -8.73
N GLU A 158 -10.22 10.99 -9.73
CA GLU A 158 -10.95 11.22 -10.97
C GLU A 158 -11.17 9.89 -11.70
N TYR A 159 -12.43 9.62 -12.07
CA TYR A 159 -12.78 8.38 -12.76
C TYR A 159 -12.20 8.35 -14.18
N PRO A 160 -11.30 7.43 -14.49
CA PRO A 160 -10.58 7.43 -15.76
C PRO A 160 -11.37 6.86 -16.94
N GLY A 161 -12.58 6.38 -16.70
CA GLY A 161 -13.34 5.54 -17.62
C GLY A 161 -13.32 4.07 -17.22
N VAL A 162 -13.99 3.23 -17.99
CA VAL A 162 -14.11 1.80 -17.69
C VAL A 162 -12.76 1.09 -17.85
N LEU A 163 -12.33 0.40 -16.79
CA LEU A 163 -11.15 -0.47 -16.81
C LEU A 163 -11.59 -1.93 -16.71
N ARG A 164 -11.01 -2.77 -17.55
CA ARG A 164 -11.32 -4.22 -17.65
C ARG A 164 -10.13 -4.99 -18.17
N ASN A 165 -10.23 -6.30 -18.21
CA ASN A 165 -9.19 -7.15 -18.77
C ASN A 165 -8.76 -6.65 -20.16
N GLY A 166 -7.47 -6.47 -20.37
CA GLY A 166 -6.87 -5.87 -21.57
C GLY A 166 -6.61 -4.37 -21.48
N SER A 167 -7.17 -3.65 -20.49
CA SER A 167 -6.80 -2.24 -20.25
C SER A 167 -5.34 -2.13 -19.79
N THR A 168 -4.68 -1.04 -20.19
CA THR A 168 -3.28 -0.76 -19.81
C THR A 168 -3.07 0.70 -19.47
N GLY A 169 -1.97 1.01 -18.81
CA GLY A 169 -1.52 2.38 -18.57
C GLY A 169 -1.63 2.85 -17.12
N THR A 170 -1.53 4.15 -16.95
CA THR A 170 -1.45 4.81 -15.62
C THR A 170 -2.69 4.57 -14.77
N ALA A 171 -3.88 4.62 -15.36
CA ALA A 171 -5.13 4.38 -14.63
C ALA A 171 -5.22 2.94 -14.09
N VAL A 172 -4.71 1.96 -14.84
CA VAL A 172 -4.61 0.57 -14.38
C VAL A 172 -3.61 0.45 -13.23
N ARG A 173 -2.47 1.13 -13.33
CA ARG A 173 -1.47 1.16 -12.27
C ARG A 173 -2.02 1.78 -10.98
N GLU A 174 -2.78 2.86 -11.09
CA GLU A 174 -3.45 3.49 -9.95
C GLU A 174 -4.48 2.54 -9.31
N LEU A 175 -5.31 1.88 -10.11
CA LEU A 175 -6.24 0.84 -9.66
C LEU A 175 -5.50 -0.28 -8.90
N GLN A 176 -4.45 -0.81 -9.49
CA GLN A 176 -3.65 -1.88 -8.90
C GLN A 176 -3.01 -1.44 -7.59
N PHE A 177 -2.57 -0.20 -7.51
CA PHE A 177 -2.04 0.39 -6.29
C PHE A 177 -3.09 0.42 -5.17
N TYR A 178 -4.31 0.86 -5.47
CA TYR A 178 -5.39 0.86 -4.49
C TYR A 178 -5.69 -0.56 -3.99
N LEU A 179 -5.82 -1.52 -4.89
CA LEU A 179 -6.05 -2.93 -4.55
C LEU A 179 -4.90 -3.55 -3.75
N TYR A 180 -3.66 -3.18 -4.06
CA TYR A 180 -2.47 -3.67 -3.36
C TYR A 180 -2.45 -3.25 -1.89
N LEU A 181 -3.00 -2.08 -1.58
CA LEU A 181 -3.04 -1.53 -0.21
C LEU A 181 -4.17 -2.12 0.65
N MET A 182 -5.16 -2.74 0.03
CA MET A 182 -6.31 -3.36 0.70
C MET A 182 -6.03 -4.81 1.07
#